data_902ab1f7d66cbb19f3c9a829b4744eda
#
_entry.id   902ab1f7d66cbb19f3c9a829b4744eda
#
_cell.length_a   1.000
_cell.length_b   1.000
_cell.length_c   1.000
_cell.angle_alpha   90.00
_cell.angle_beta   90.00
_cell.angle_gamma   90.00
#
_symmetry.space_group_name_H-M   'P 1'
#
loop_
_entity.id
_entity.type
_entity.pdbx_description
1 polymer ?
#
loop_
_entity_poly.entity_id
_entity_poly.type
_entity_poly.pdbx_seq_one_letter_code
_entity_poly.pdbx_strand_id
1 'polypeptide(L)'
;RFIGHILNILGYKTTLILSSLLMVGSTVSMSWLDTSSSTTWIICNLMWYGACMSMIFTSINTLTVGDLSQAQSGVGSTVLSIVQQVGIGFGIAVASIILTLYRQFMGNDDALQHAFSYTFLTTSVFAIALVWILSYLRKTDGDHLRKKR
;
A
#
# COMPACT_ATOMS: atom_id res chain seq x y z
N ARG A 1 -17.88 5.45 6.21
CA ARG A 1 -18.22 6.87 6.47
C ARG A 1 -16.98 7.70 6.84
N PHE A 2 -16.08 7.19 7.69
CA PHE A 2 -14.87 7.90 8.14
C PHE A 2 -13.90 8.21 6.98
N ILE A 3 -13.59 7.22 6.15
CA ILE A 3 -12.68 7.35 5.00
C ILE A 3 -13.22 8.37 3.98
N GLY A 4 -14.53 8.34 3.69
CA GLY A 4 -15.15 9.31 2.79
C GLY A 4 -15.08 10.76 3.30
N HIS A 5 -15.09 10.95 4.61
CA HIS A 5 -14.94 12.27 5.22
C HIS A 5 -13.52 12.80 5.06
N ILE A 6 -12.51 11.95 5.27
CA ILE A 6 -11.09 12.26 5.07
C ILE A 6 -10.83 12.61 3.60
N LEU A 7 -11.34 11.82 2.67
CA LEU A 7 -11.22 12.06 1.22
C LEU A 7 -11.84 13.40 0.79
N ASN A 8 -12.98 13.78 1.40
CA ASN A 8 -13.61 15.07 1.11
C ASN A 8 -12.83 16.27 1.64
N ILE A 9 -12.12 16.13 2.77
CA ILE A 9 -11.36 17.23 3.40
C ILE A 9 -9.99 17.39 2.73
N LEU A 10 -9.23 16.29 2.63
CA LEU A 10 -7.83 16.34 2.14
C LEU A 10 -7.71 16.24 0.61
N GLY A 11 -8.73 15.70 -0.07
CA GLY A 11 -8.68 15.38 -1.49
C GLY A 11 -8.01 14.03 -1.78
N TYR A 12 -8.34 13.43 -2.91
CA TYR A 12 -7.90 12.08 -3.28
C TYR A 12 -6.38 11.96 -3.40
N LYS A 13 -5.71 12.91 -4.07
CA LYS A 13 -4.25 12.91 -4.22
C LYS A 13 -3.52 12.97 -2.88
N THR A 14 -3.92 13.91 -2.02
CA THR A 14 -3.26 14.09 -0.71
C THR A 14 -3.46 12.86 0.16
N THR A 15 -4.66 12.28 0.16
CA THR A 15 -4.96 11.06 0.91
C THR A 15 -4.13 9.88 0.41
N LEU A 16 -4.00 9.69 -0.91
CA LEU A 16 -3.18 8.63 -1.51
C LEU A 16 -1.71 8.78 -1.11
N ILE A 17 -1.13 9.97 -1.27
CA ILE A 17 0.27 10.23 -0.93
C ILE A 17 0.50 10.03 0.57
N LEU A 18 -0.36 10.59 1.41
CA LEU A 18 -0.23 10.49 2.87
C LEU A 18 -0.34 9.04 3.34
N SER A 19 -1.36 8.31 2.87
CA SER A 19 -1.55 6.89 3.22
C SER A 19 -0.39 6.02 2.73
N SER A 20 0.15 6.31 1.53
CA SER A 20 1.32 5.59 0.99
C SER A 20 2.58 5.87 1.82
N LEU A 21 2.82 7.12 2.25
CA LEU A 21 3.94 7.47 3.12
C LEU A 21 3.83 6.78 4.49
N LEU A 22 2.65 6.79 5.08
CA LEU A 22 2.38 6.11 6.36
C LEU A 22 2.56 4.59 6.24
N MET A 23 2.18 4.01 5.10
CA MET A 23 2.40 2.60 4.79
C MET A 23 3.91 2.28 4.67
N VAL A 24 4.67 3.13 3.99
CA VAL A 24 6.15 2.99 3.93
C VAL A 24 6.75 3.03 5.32
N GLY A 25 6.34 3.98 6.16
CA GLY A 25 6.78 4.07 7.56
C GLY A 25 6.49 2.79 8.36
N SER A 26 5.30 2.20 8.19
CA SER A 26 4.95 0.93 8.80
C SER A 26 5.83 -0.23 8.28
N THR A 27 6.10 -0.28 6.98
CA THR A 27 6.95 -1.33 6.39
C THR A 27 8.39 -1.21 6.86
N VAL A 28 8.94 0.00 6.96
CA VAL A 28 10.27 0.25 7.54
C VAL A 28 10.30 -0.14 9.01
N SER A 29 9.26 0.20 9.78
CA SER A 29 9.12 -0.20 11.18
C SER A 29 9.14 -1.73 11.36
N MET A 30 8.58 -2.48 10.40
CA MET A 30 8.64 -3.95 10.38
C MET A 30 10.04 -4.50 10.14
N SER A 31 10.96 -3.74 9.53
CA SER A 31 12.34 -4.19 9.35
C SER A 31 13.13 -4.27 10.65
N TRP A 32 12.68 -3.61 11.72
CA TRP A 32 13.30 -3.64 13.06
C TRP A 32 12.70 -4.71 13.99
N LEU A 33 11.88 -5.61 13.44
CA LEU A 33 11.37 -6.75 14.19
C LEU A 33 12.51 -7.68 14.59
N ASP A 34 12.60 -7.94 15.89
CA ASP A 34 13.51 -8.90 16.49
C ASP A 34 12.73 -10.03 17.19
N THR A 35 13.38 -11.14 17.45
CA THR A 35 12.81 -12.28 18.20
C THR A 35 12.33 -11.88 19.60
N SER A 36 12.86 -10.79 20.16
CA SER A 36 12.44 -10.19 21.44
C SER A 36 11.28 -9.19 21.31
N SER A 37 10.79 -8.92 20.09
CA SER A 37 9.76 -7.90 19.87
C SER A 37 8.44 -8.31 20.52
N SER A 38 7.79 -7.34 21.22
CA SER A 38 6.48 -7.58 21.85
C SER A 38 5.42 -7.89 20.80
N THR A 39 4.63 -8.94 21.02
CA THR A 39 3.48 -9.32 20.19
C THR A 39 2.50 -8.15 20.02
N THR A 40 2.30 -7.35 21.07
CA THR A 40 1.43 -6.18 21.02
C THR A 40 1.92 -5.15 20.00
N TRP A 41 3.24 -4.94 19.92
CA TRP A 41 3.82 -4.02 18.94
C TRP A 41 3.60 -4.48 17.50
N ILE A 42 3.74 -5.80 17.25
CA ILE A 42 3.47 -6.42 15.94
C ILE A 42 2.00 -6.21 15.54
N ILE A 43 1.08 -6.49 16.46
CA ILE A 43 -0.36 -6.33 16.22
C ILE A 43 -0.70 -4.88 15.90
N CYS A 44 -0.21 -3.92 16.69
CA CYS A 44 -0.45 -2.49 16.43
C CYS A 44 0.08 -2.05 15.07
N ASN A 45 1.27 -2.51 14.67
CA ASN A 45 1.87 -2.19 13.39
C ASN A 45 1.07 -2.78 12.21
N LEU A 46 0.60 -4.03 12.33
CA LEU A 46 -0.25 -4.67 11.33
C LEU A 46 -1.61 -3.99 11.20
N MET A 47 -2.23 -3.58 12.32
CA MET A 47 -3.47 -2.80 12.29
C MET A 47 -3.28 -1.45 11.59
N TRP A 48 -2.18 -0.76 11.87
CA TRP A 48 -1.82 0.49 11.22
C TRP A 48 -1.61 0.32 9.72
N TYR A 49 -0.85 -0.70 9.32
CA TYR A 49 -0.63 -1.06 7.92
C TYR A 49 -1.96 -1.34 7.20
N GLY A 50 -2.84 -2.14 7.81
CA GLY A 50 -4.16 -2.46 7.28
C GLY A 50 -5.05 -1.22 7.09
N ALA A 51 -5.00 -0.28 8.04
CA ALA A 51 -5.73 0.99 7.93
C ALA A 51 -5.23 1.83 6.74
N CYS A 52 -3.92 1.94 6.55
CA CYS A 52 -3.32 2.64 5.40
C CYS A 52 -3.71 1.98 4.07
N MET A 53 -3.63 0.65 4.00
CA MET A 53 -4.05 -0.13 2.83
C MET A 53 -5.52 0.11 2.49
N SER A 54 -6.41 0.10 3.49
CA SER A 54 -7.83 0.36 3.29
C SER A 54 -8.08 1.74 2.68
N MET A 55 -7.35 2.77 3.12
CA MET A 55 -7.45 4.12 2.56
C MET A 55 -6.97 4.18 1.11
N ILE A 56 -5.86 3.51 0.79
CA ILE A 56 -5.31 3.44 -0.58
C ILE A 56 -6.30 2.74 -1.50
N PHE A 57 -6.79 1.55 -1.12
CA PHE A 57 -7.76 0.79 -1.92
C PHE A 57 -9.04 1.57 -2.16
N THR A 58 -9.60 2.19 -1.13
CA THR A 58 -10.82 2.99 -1.25
C THR A 58 -10.61 4.17 -2.19
N SER A 59 -9.47 4.87 -2.08
CA SER A 59 -9.17 6.03 -2.92
C SER A 59 -9.00 5.64 -4.39
N ILE A 60 -8.27 4.56 -4.67
CA ILE A 60 -8.05 4.05 -6.03
C ILE A 60 -9.37 3.59 -6.64
N ASN A 61 -10.15 2.78 -5.91
CA ASN A 61 -11.44 2.30 -6.39
C ASN A 61 -12.40 3.45 -6.71
N THR A 62 -12.46 4.45 -5.84
CA THR A 62 -13.36 5.60 -6.05
C THR A 62 -12.91 6.44 -7.25
N LEU A 63 -11.60 6.69 -7.40
CA LEU A 63 -11.08 7.44 -8.55
C LEU A 63 -11.32 6.69 -9.87
N THR A 64 -11.03 5.38 -9.91
CA THR A 64 -11.12 4.61 -11.16
C THR A 64 -12.56 4.40 -11.61
N VAL A 65 -13.48 4.14 -10.67
CA VAL A 65 -14.89 3.88 -11.01
C VAL A 65 -15.70 5.19 -11.13
N GLY A 66 -15.26 6.25 -10.45
CA GLY A 66 -15.96 7.52 -10.40
C GLY A 66 -16.08 8.25 -11.74
N ASP A 67 -15.15 8.00 -12.66
CA ASP A 67 -15.14 8.59 -14.01
C ASP A 67 -15.94 7.76 -15.04
N LEU A 68 -16.42 6.57 -14.64
CA LEU A 68 -17.17 5.68 -15.53
C LEU A 68 -18.66 6.00 -15.50
N SER A 69 -19.31 5.85 -16.65
CA SER A 69 -20.77 5.91 -16.73
C SER A 69 -21.40 4.74 -15.98
N GLN A 70 -22.65 4.89 -15.53
CA GLN A 70 -23.34 3.85 -14.76
C GLN A 70 -23.42 2.50 -15.50
N ALA A 71 -23.49 2.53 -16.85
CA ALA A 71 -23.48 1.33 -17.68
C ALA A 71 -22.08 0.63 -17.72
N GLN A 72 -21.00 1.38 -17.54
CA GLN A 72 -19.62 0.90 -17.61
C GLN A 72 -19.04 0.56 -16.22
N SER A 73 -19.68 1.04 -15.16
CA SER A 73 -19.18 0.89 -13.77
C SER A 73 -19.02 -0.59 -13.36
N GLY A 74 -19.93 -1.47 -13.81
CA GLY A 74 -19.86 -2.91 -13.50
C GLY A 74 -18.65 -3.58 -14.14
N VAL A 75 -18.41 -3.33 -15.41
CA VAL A 75 -17.25 -3.88 -16.15
C VAL A 75 -15.96 -3.26 -15.60
N GLY A 76 -15.95 -1.95 -15.38
CA GLY A 76 -14.79 -1.24 -14.84
C GLY A 76 -14.36 -1.74 -13.46
N SER A 77 -15.30 -1.97 -12.55
CA SER A 77 -14.99 -2.52 -11.21
C SER A 77 -14.46 -3.96 -11.29
N THR A 78 -14.96 -4.77 -12.22
CA THR A 78 -14.46 -6.14 -12.43
C THR A 78 -13.01 -6.12 -12.95
N VAL A 79 -12.73 -5.30 -13.97
CA VAL A 79 -11.37 -5.15 -14.52
C VAL A 79 -10.41 -4.66 -13.44
N LEU A 80 -10.81 -3.64 -12.67
CA LEU A 80 -10.01 -3.11 -11.58
C LEU A 80 -9.68 -4.19 -10.54
N SER A 81 -10.66 -5.00 -10.15
CA SER A 81 -10.48 -6.11 -9.21
C SER A 81 -9.49 -7.15 -9.74
N ILE A 82 -9.55 -7.50 -11.02
CA ILE A 82 -8.62 -8.43 -11.66
C ILE A 82 -7.20 -7.86 -11.63
N VAL A 83 -7.02 -6.60 -12.04
CA VAL A 83 -5.72 -5.92 -12.03
C VAL A 83 -5.14 -5.88 -10.62
N GLN A 84 -5.96 -5.56 -9.61
CA GLN A 84 -5.53 -5.56 -8.22
C GLN A 84 -5.09 -6.95 -7.75
N GLN A 85 -5.82 -8.01 -8.08
CA GLN A 85 -5.47 -9.39 -7.71
C GLN A 85 -4.17 -9.85 -8.36
N VAL A 86 -3.99 -9.56 -9.65
CA VAL A 86 -2.75 -9.84 -10.38
C VAL A 86 -1.58 -9.07 -9.75
N GLY A 87 -1.79 -7.78 -9.42
CA GLY A 87 -0.79 -6.96 -8.77
C GLY A 87 -0.36 -7.49 -7.39
N ILE A 88 -1.33 -7.93 -6.57
CA ILE A 88 -1.06 -8.55 -5.26
C ILE A 88 -0.25 -9.84 -5.43
N GLY A 89 -0.68 -10.73 -6.34
CA GLY A 89 0.02 -11.98 -6.60
C GLY A 89 1.46 -11.76 -7.08
N PHE A 90 1.66 -10.81 -7.98
CA PHE A 90 2.98 -10.42 -8.46
C PHE A 90 3.85 -9.85 -7.32
N GLY A 91 3.29 -8.99 -6.47
CA GLY A 91 3.98 -8.42 -5.31
C GLY A 91 4.46 -9.49 -4.33
N ILE A 92 3.61 -10.49 -4.03
CA ILE A 92 3.96 -11.64 -3.18
C ILE A 92 5.09 -12.46 -3.81
N ALA A 93 5.03 -12.74 -5.11
CA ALA A 93 6.06 -13.48 -5.84
C ALA A 93 7.42 -12.76 -5.78
N VAL A 94 7.44 -11.45 -6.05
CA VAL A 94 8.66 -10.63 -5.99
C VAL A 94 9.23 -10.61 -4.57
N ALA A 95 8.40 -10.39 -3.54
CA ALA A 95 8.85 -10.39 -2.15
C ALA A 95 9.43 -11.76 -1.74
N SER A 96 8.82 -12.86 -2.18
CA SER A 96 9.32 -14.21 -1.93
C SER A 96 10.67 -14.49 -2.59
N ILE A 97 10.88 -14.02 -3.82
CA ILE A 97 12.16 -14.13 -4.52
C ILE A 97 13.24 -13.35 -3.77
N ILE A 98 12.94 -12.10 -3.38
CA ILE A 98 13.88 -11.26 -2.63
C ILE A 98 14.27 -11.92 -1.31
N LEU A 99 13.30 -12.44 -0.57
CA LEU A 99 13.54 -13.15 0.69
C LEU A 99 14.42 -14.39 0.48
N THR A 100 14.16 -15.17 -0.57
CA THR A 100 14.93 -16.38 -0.89
C THR A 100 16.37 -16.03 -1.25
N LEU A 101 16.58 -14.98 -2.03
CA LEU A 101 17.92 -14.49 -2.38
C LEU A 101 18.69 -14.07 -1.13
N TYR A 102 18.11 -13.26 -0.25
CA TYR A 102 18.79 -12.86 0.99
C TYR A 102 19.14 -14.06 1.86
N ARG A 103 18.25 -15.05 1.98
CA ARG A 103 18.54 -16.30 2.73
C ARG A 103 19.72 -17.07 2.15
N GLN A 104 19.81 -17.19 0.82
CA GLN A 104 20.91 -17.88 0.15
C GLN A 104 22.26 -17.17 0.33
N PHE A 105 22.25 -15.84 0.29
CA PHE A 105 23.49 -15.05 0.45
C PHE A 105 24.00 -15.02 1.90
N MET A 106 23.14 -15.14 2.89
CA MET A 106 23.54 -15.01 4.31
C MET A 106 23.99 -16.30 4.98
N GLY A 107 23.55 -17.46 4.52
CA GLY A 107 24.13 -18.79 4.82
C GLY A 107 24.14 -19.29 6.28
N ASN A 108 23.65 -18.54 7.29
CA ASN A 108 23.68 -18.87 8.72
C ASN A 108 22.27 -18.98 9.32
N ASP A 109 22.14 -19.62 10.50
CA ASP A 109 20.85 -19.82 11.18
C ASP A 109 20.17 -18.50 11.60
N ASP A 110 20.91 -17.44 11.90
CA ASP A 110 20.38 -16.08 12.13
C ASP A 110 19.98 -15.37 10.83
N ALA A 111 20.26 -15.97 9.67
CA ALA A 111 20.01 -15.42 8.36
C ALA A 111 18.53 -15.15 8.09
N LEU A 112 17.62 -15.91 8.72
CA LEU A 112 16.19 -15.77 8.46
C LEU A 112 15.66 -14.40 8.93
N GLN A 113 16.02 -13.98 10.12
CA GLN A 113 15.58 -12.69 10.68
C GLN A 113 16.15 -11.51 9.87
N HIS A 114 17.44 -11.54 9.59
CA HIS A 114 18.09 -10.51 8.78
C HIS A 114 17.54 -10.49 7.36
N ALA A 115 17.26 -11.65 6.75
CA ALA A 115 16.65 -11.73 5.44
C ALA A 115 15.26 -11.08 5.39
N PHE A 116 14.44 -11.27 6.43
CA PHE A 116 13.16 -10.56 6.58
C PHE A 116 13.35 -9.04 6.66
N SER A 117 14.24 -8.57 7.53
CA SER A 117 14.52 -7.14 7.68
C SER A 117 14.95 -6.50 6.37
N TYR A 118 15.88 -7.12 5.63
CA TYR A 118 16.33 -6.62 4.33
C TYR A 118 15.24 -6.71 3.25
N THR A 119 14.39 -7.73 3.30
CA THR A 119 13.24 -7.83 2.40
C THR A 119 12.25 -6.67 2.64
N PHE A 120 11.94 -6.35 3.88
CA PHE A 120 11.10 -5.19 4.21
C PHE A 120 11.73 -3.87 3.78
N LEU A 121 13.03 -3.68 3.97
CA LEU A 121 13.73 -2.49 3.50
C LEU A 121 13.69 -2.38 1.96
N THR A 122 13.96 -3.48 1.26
CA THR A 122 13.94 -3.49 -0.20
C THR A 122 12.54 -3.20 -0.74
N THR A 123 11.50 -3.81 -0.17
CA THR A 123 10.11 -3.54 -0.56
C THR A 123 9.68 -2.12 -0.22
N SER A 124 10.24 -1.50 0.83
CA SER A 124 10.01 -0.08 1.15
C SER A 124 10.55 0.85 0.06
N VAL A 125 11.67 0.51 -0.59
CA VAL A 125 12.20 1.28 -1.73
C VAL A 125 11.22 1.27 -2.90
N PHE A 126 10.62 0.12 -3.21
CA PHE A 126 9.58 0.03 -4.23
C PHE A 126 8.33 0.85 -3.85
N ALA A 127 7.96 0.85 -2.58
CA ALA A 127 6.84 1.65 -2.09
C ALA A 127 7.13 3.17 -2.19
N ILE A 128 8.37 3.60 -1.94
CA ILE A 128 8.80 5.00 -2.15
C ILE A 128 8.70 5.38 -3.63
N ALA A 129 9.13 4.50 -4.54
CA ALA A 129 8.99 4.71 -5.97
C ALA A 129 7.51 4.89 -6.38
N LEU A 130 6.60 4.11 -5.77
CA LEU A 130 5.16 4.28 -5.95
C LEU A 130 4.69 5.66 -5.48
N VAL A 131 5.11 6.12 -4.31
CA VAL A 131 4.77 7.47 -3.80
C VAL A 131 5.26 8.55 -4.77
N TRP A 132 6.46 8.38 -5.33
CA TRP A 132 7.01 9.30 -6.31
C TRP A 132 6.15 9.34 -7.59
N ILE A 133 5.74 8.19 -8.11
CA ILE A 133 4.80 8.10 -9.25
C ILE A 133 3.47 8.79 -8.92
N LEU A 134 2.90 8.54 -7.74
CA LEU A 134 1.65 9.17 -7.30
C LEU A 134 1.78 10.70 -7.15
N SER A 135 2.98 11.22 -6.93
CA SER A 135 3.20 12.67 -6.87
C SER A 135 2.95 13.38 -8.20
N TYR A 136 3.09 12.66 -9.33
CA TYR A 136 2.77 13.17 -10.67
C TYR A 136 1.26 13.26 -10.96
N LEU A 137 0.40 12.64 -10.15
CA LEU A 137 -1.05 12.79 -10.29
C LEU A 137 -1.42 14.29 -10.22
N ARG A 138 -2.32 14.76 -11.07
CA ARG A 138 -2.81 16.12 -11.01
C ARG A 138 -3.64 16.36 -9.74
N LYS A 139 -3.50 17.54 -9.12
CA LYS A 139 -4.29 17.90 -7.92
C LYS A 139 -5.80 17.95 -8.20
N THR A 140 -6.17 18.15 -9.47
CA THR A 140 -7.56 18.23 -9.93
C THR A 140 -8.19 16.87 -10.20
N ASP A 141 -7.39 15.78 -10.22
CA ASP A 141 -7.90 14.45 -10.48
C ASP A 141 -8.79 14.01 -9.31
N GLY A 142 -10.09 13.82 -9.60
CA GLY A 142 -11.11 13.48 -8.61
C GLY A 142 -11.80 14.67 -7.93
N ASP A 143 -11.50 15.92 -8.26
CA ASP A 143 -12.18 17.09 -7.66
C ASP A 143 -13.68 17.12 -7.98
N HIS A 144 -14.09 16.59 -9.15
CA HIS A 144 -15.49 16.42 -9.53
C HIS A 144 -16.23 15.39 -8.68
N LEU A 145 -15.52 14.47 -8.02
CA LEU A 145 -16.07 13.48 -7.09
C LEU A 145 -16.22 14.04 -5.66
N ARG A 146 -15.61 15.19 -5.37
CA ARG A 146 -15.78 15.88 -4.07
C ARG A 146 -17.16 16.51 -4.04
N LYS A 147 -17.97 16.14 -3.06
CA LYS A 147 -19.22 16.83 -2.77
C LYS A 147 -18.89 18.29 -2.43
N LYS A 148 -19.22 19.20 -3.35
CA LYS A 148 -19.22 20.64 -3.03
C LYS A 148 -20.13 20.85 -1.83
N ARG A 149 -19.55 21.38 -0.74
CA ARG A 149 -20.30 21.97 0.35
C ARG A 149 -20.85 23.31 -0.07
#